data_da786d23f2709d07e8cf56eea83a8964
#
_entry.id   da786d23f2709d07e8cf56eea83a8964
#
_cell.length_a   1.000
_cell.length_b   1.000
_cell.length_c   1.000
_cell.angle_alpha   90.00
_cell.angle_beta   90.00
_cell.angle_gamma   90.00
#
_symmetry.space_group_name_H-M   'P 1'
#
loop_
_entity.id
_entity.type
_entity.pdbx_description
1 polymer ?
#
loop_
_entity_poly.entity_id
_entity_poly.type
_entity_poly.pdbx_seq_one_letter_code
_entity_poly.pdbx_strand_id
1 'polypeptide(L)'
;MTTKLFERLVTKFSIKVNDLAKYLEISKATIYNYRNLENFSDIPSDKQYKIFYLFGKETEEELKLVLDESDNDMLAKYVSRISSILKGSIQDKKDSISSIESLNMEIEQLSQDNLALRRQLLALQKFDGLDEFTRTVILDKVAKIVEGAKTAEIRQFLEYLEIFESYKKNNK
;
A
#
# COMPACT_ATOMS: atom_id res chain seq x y z
N MET A 1 -15.73 42.74 -1.17
CA MET A 1 -16.09 41.50 -0.47
C MET A 1 -15.15 40.42 -0.94
N THR A 2 -14.16 40.14 -0.14
CA THR A 2 -13.15 39.08 -0.44
C THR A 2 -13.87 37.72 -0.37
N THR A 3 -13.96 37.10 -1.50
CA THR A 3 -14.76 35.89 -1.65
C THR A 3 -13.88 34.70 -1.32
N LYS A 4 -14.17 34.03 -0.26
CA LYS A 4 -13.61 32.72 0.13
C LYS A 4 -13.81 31.71 -1.00
N LEU A 5 -12.93 31.77 -2.03
CA LEU A 5 -13.06 31.02 -3.28
C LEU A 5 -13.26 29.53 -3.01
N PHE A 6 -12.41 28.94 -2.15
CA PHE A 6 -12.47 27.52 -1.84
C PHE A 6 -13.79 27.12 -1.18
N GLU A 7 -14.28 27.91 -0.24
CA GLU A 7 -15.59 27.70 0.42
C GLU A 7 -16.74 27.69 -0.58
N ARG A 8 -16.74 28.65 -1.49
CA ARG A 8 -17.79 28.76 -2.53
C ARG A 8 -17.76 27.58 -3.49
N LEU A 9 -16.58 27.09 -3.89
CA LEU A 9 -16.44 25.90 -4.75
C LEU A 9 -16.97 24.65 -4.03
N VAL A 10 -16.57 24.42 -2.78
CA VAL A 10 -17.00 23.26 -2.00
C VAL A 10 -18.52 23.27 -1.82
N THR A 11 -19.11 24.44 -1.56
CA THR A 11 -20.55 24.60 -1.35
C THR A 11 -21.32 24.44 -2.66
N LYS A 12 -20.93 25.14 -3.75
CA LYS A 12 -21.60 25.10 -5.05
C LYS A 12 -21.71 23.69 -5.60
N PHE A 13 -20.62 22.88 -5.49
CA PHE A 13 -20.58 21.53 -6.00
C PHE A 13 -20.90 20.46 -4.95
N SER A 14 -21.37 20.86 -3.77
CA SER A 14 -21.75 19.97 -2.66
C SER A 14 -20.70 18.90 -2.35
N ILE A 15 -19.42 19.31 -2.38
CA ILE A 15 -18.29 18.38 -2.18
C ILE A 15 -18.23 17.94 -0.71
N LYS A 16 -18.27 16.63 -0.47
CA LYS A 16 -18.18 16.08 0.89
C LYS A 16 -16.78 16.30 1.48
N VAL A 17 -16.73 16.93 2.65
CA VAL A 17 -15.47 17.21 3.37
C VAL A 17 -14.63 15.96 3.58
N ASN A 18 -15.27 14.81 3.86
CA ASN A 18 -14.56 13.54 4.04
C ASN A 18 -13.82 13.08 2.78
N ASP A 19 -14.45 13.19 1.61
CA ASP A 19 -13.87 12.74 0.36
C ASP A 19 -12.76 13.69 -0.11
N LEU A 20 -13.00 14.99 0.07
CA LEU A 20 -12.00 16.02 -0.22
C LEU A 20 -10.76 15.92 0.69
N ALA A 21 -10.95 15.64 1.99
CA ALA A 21 -9.85 15.43 2.94
C ALA A 21 -8.99 14.22 2.53
N LYS A 22 -9.61 13.12 2.13
CA LYS A 22 -8.91 11.93 1.62
C LYS A 22 -8.14 12.22 0.34
N TYR A 23 -8.77 12.91 -0.60
CA TYR A 23 -8.15 13.27 -1.89
C TYR A 23 -6.96 14.22 -1.72
N LEU A 24 -7.10 15.26 -0.89
CA LEU A 24 -6.03 16.21 -0.59
C LEU A 24 -4.98 15.67 0.40
N GLU A 25 -5.23 14.51 1.03
CA GLU A 25 -4.34 13.89 2.02
C GLU A 25 -4.09 14.78 3.23
N ILE A 26 -5.15 15.38 3.73
CA ILE A 26 -5.15 16.25 4.91
C ILE A 26 -6.28 15.92 5.86
N SER A 27 -6.23 16.46 7.08
CA SER A 27 -7.30 16.28 8.05
C SER A 27 -8.57 17.07 7.67
N LYS A 28 -9.73 16.62 8.17
CA LYS A 28 -10.98 17.37 8.03
C LYS A 28 -10.87 18.78 8.65
N ALA A 29 -10.18 18.90 9.78
CA ALA A 29 -9.94 20.19 10.42
C ALA A 29 -9.19 21.15 9.47
N THR A 30 -8.19 20.64 8.73
CA THR A 30 -7.45 21.42 7.74
C THR A 30 -8.36 21.88 6.58
N ILE A 31 -9.32 21.03 6.13
CA ILE A 31 -10.31 21.45 5.13
C ILE A 31 -11.14 22.63 5.65
N TYR A 32 -11.61 22.56 6.91
CA TYR A 32 -12.36 23.67 7.50
C TYR A 32 -11.52 24.94 7.63
N ASN A 33 -10.22 24.83 7.94
CA ASN A 33 -9.31 25.96 7.93
C ASN A 33 -9.19 26.58 6.53
N TYR A 34 -9.02 25.75 5.49
CA TYR A 34 -8.95 26.24 4.10
C TYR A 34 -10.25 26.93 3.65
N ARG A 35 -11.40 26.44 4.09
CA ARG A 35 -12.70 27.08 3.82
C ARG A 35 -12.80 28.49 4.42
N ASN A 36 -12.06 28.76 5.48
CA ASN A 36 -12.06 30.06 6.17
C ASN A 36 -11.00 31.02 5.65
N LEU A 37 -10.07 30.59 4.79
CA LEU A 37 -9.07 31.47 4.20
C LEU A 37 -9.72 32.50 3.27
N GLU A 38 -9.22 33.72 3.35
CA GLU A 38 -9.66 34.80 2.46
C GLU A 38 -9.07 34.66 1.06
N ASN A 39 -7.76 34.31 0.98
CA ASN A 39 -7.07 34.15 -0.28
C ASN A 39 -6.85 32.68 -0.57
N PHE A 40 -7.10 32.27 -1.80
CA PHE A 40 -6.82 30.90 -2.26
C PHE A 40 -5.33 30.61 -2.26
N SER A 41 -4.50 31.61 -2.51
CA SER A 41 -3.03 31.53 -2.49
C SER A 41 -2.44 31.16 -1.12
N ASP A 42 -3.19 31.29 -0.03
CA ASP A 42 -2.74 30.87 1.30
C ASP A 42 -2.80 29.35 1.51
N ILE A 43 -3.43 28.60 0.60
CA ILE A 43 -3.39 27.14 0.55
C ILE A 43 -2.02 26.70 0.02
N PRO A 44 -1.36 25.67 0.59
CA PRO A 44 -0.10 25.15 0.07
C PRO A 44 -0.19 24.78 -1.43
N SER A 45 0.85 25.08 -2.20
CA SER A 45 0.84 24.97 -3.67
C SER A 45 0.53 23.56 -4.17
N ASP A 46 1.04 22.53 -3.50
CA ASP A 46 0.73 21.12 -3.81
C ASP A 46 -0.77 20.79 -3.68
N LYS A 47 -1.46 21.42 -2.74
CA LYS A 47 -2.90 21.29 -2.55
C LYS A 47 -3.69 22.14 -3.54
N GLN A 48 -3.18 23.35 -3.88
CA GLN A 48 -3.75 24.16 -4.96
C GLN A 48 -3.78 23.38 -6.27
N TYR A 49 -2.67 22.75 -6.68
CA TYR A 49 -2.62 21.91 -7.88
C TYR A 49 -3.64 20.78 -7.88
N LYS A 50 -3.80 20.10 -6.77
CA LYS A 50 -4.85 19.06 -6.63
C LYS A 50 -6.26 19.63 -6.79
N ILE A 51 -6.51 20.83 -6.25
CA ILE A 51 -7.81 21.51 -6.39
C ILE A 51 -8.02 21.94 -7.84
N PHE A 52 -7.02 22.54 -8.50
CA PHE A 52 -7.10 22.88 -9.92
C PHE A 52 -7.43 21.65 -10.77
N TYR A 53 -6.71 20.56 -10.55
CA TYR A 53 -6.94 19.31 -11.26
C TYR A 53 -8.37 18.77 -11.07
N LEU A 54 -8.94 18.90 -9.87
CA LEU A 54 -10.29 18.45 -9.57
C LEU A 54 -11.33 19.13 -10.46
N PHE A 55 -11.13 20.41 -10.77
CA PHE A 55 -12.00 21.21 -11.65
C PHE A 55 -11.56 21.25 -13.11
N GLY A 56 -10.42 20.64 -13.46
CA GLY A 56 -9.84 20.71 -14.81
C GLY A 56 -9.43 22.13 -15.20
N LYS A 57 -8.84 22.84 -14.24
CA LYS A 57 -8.37 24.23 -14.38
C LYS A 57 -6.89 24.29 -13.98
N GLU A 58 -6.22 25.37 -14.35
CA GLU A 58 -4.80 25.59 -14.09
C GLU A 58 -4.54 26.84 -13.24
N THR A 59 -5.50 27.77 -13.20
CA THR A 59 -5.36 29.05 -12.52
C THR A 59 -6.53 29.36 -11.59
N GLU A 60 -6.29 30.30 -10.64
CA GLU A 60 -7.32 30.79 -9.74
C GLU A 60 -8.41 31.58 -10.48
N GLU A 61 -8.05 32.32 -11.53
CA GLU A 61 -8.98 33.06 -12.37
C GLU A 61 -9.97 32.12 -13.05
N GLU A 62 -9.48 31.00 -13.57
CA GLU A 62 -10.33 29.98 -14.17
C GLU A 62 -11.25 29.30 -13.17
N LEU A 63 -10.80 29.11 -11.91
CA LEU A 63 -11.68 28.62 -10.84
C LEU A 63 -12.79 29.62 -10.51
N LYS A 64 -12.52 30.93 -10.59
CA LYS A 64 -13.55 31.97 -10.42
C LYS A 64 -14.62 31.87 -11.53
N LEU A 65 -14.19 31.62 -12.77
CA LEU A 65 -15.13 31.41 -13.89
C LEU A 65 -16.04 30.18 -13.67
N VAL A 66 -15.50 29.11 -13.06
CA VAL A 66 -16.32 27.93 -12.68
C VAL A 66 -17.41 28.29 -11.67
N LEU A 67 -17.14 29.25 -10.77
CA LEU A 67 -18.16 29.75 -9.85
C LEU A 67 -19.26 30.56 -10.54
N ASP A 68 -18.92 31.29 -11.57
CA ASP A 68 -19.86 32.12 -12.31
C ASP A 68 -20.63 31.34 -13.39
N GLU A 69 -20.22 30.07 -13.64
CA GLU A 69 -20.91 29.17 -14.57
C GLU A 69 -22.36 28.93 -14.13
N SER A 70 -23.30 29.13 -15.05
CA SER A 70 -24.74 28.93 -14.84
C SER A 70 -25.37 27.90 -15.79
N ASP A 71 -24.61 27.43 -16.79
CA ASP A 71 -25.07 26.40 -17.69
C ASP A 71 -25.15 25.05 -16.96
N ASN A 72 -26.34 24.46 -16.93
CA ASN A 72 -26.64 23.21 -16.27
C ASN A 72 -25.82 22.03 -16.83
N ASP A 73 -25.58 21.99 -18.14
CA ASP A 73 -24.82 20.92 -18.79
C ASP A 73 -23.35 21.01 -18.40
N MET A 74 -22.79 22.21 -18.30
CA MET A 74 -21.45 22.43 -17.82
C MET A 74 -21.31 22.11 -16.33
N LEU A 75 -22.26 22.51 -15.51
CA LEU A 75 -22.30 22.16 -14.08
C LEU A 75 -22.34 20.63 -13.88
N ALA A 76 -23.18 19.93 -14.66
CA ALA A 76 -23.26 18.47 -14.61
C ALA A 76 -21.92 17.79 -14.97
N LYS A 77 -21.19 18.32 -15.96
CA LYS A 77 -19.83 17.85 -16.33
C LYS A 77 -18.84 18.04 -15.18
N TYR A 78 -18.84 19.18 -14.50
CA TYR A 78 -17.99 19.40 -13.33
C TYR A 78 -18.33 18.43 -12.19
N VAL A 79 -19.61 18.26 -11.86
CA VAL A 79 -20.05 17.33 -10.82
C VAL A 79 -19.63 15.89 -11.14
N SER A 80 -19.80 15.46 -12.38
CA SER A 80 -19.39 14.12 -12.85
C SER A 80 -17.87 13.93 -12.71
N ARG A 81 -17.07 14.90 -13.19
CA ARG A 81 -15.61 14.88 -13.08
C ARG A 81 -15.15 14.81 -11.62
N ILE A 82 -15.65 15.70 -10.76
CA ILE A 82 -15.33 15.76 -9.34
C ILE A 82 -15.64 14.41 -8.68
N SER A 83 -16.84 13.88 -8.92
CA SER A 83 -17.27 12.60 -8.36
C SER A 83 -16.39 11.44 -8.81
N SER A 84 -16.01 11.38 -10.08
CA SER A 84 -15.12 10.36 -10.62
C SER A 84 -13.73 10.40 -9.98
N ILE A 85 -13.12 11.58 -9.90
CA ILE A 85 -11.79 11.75 -9.32
C ILE A 85 -11.79 11.39 -7.82
N LEU A 86 -12.76 11.88 -7.05
CA LEU A 86 -12.84 11.60 -5.62
C LEU A 86 -13.10 10.12 -5.33
N LYS A 87 -13.93 9.45 -6.12
CA LYS A 87 -14.19 7.99 -5.98
C LYS A 87 -12.97 7.17 -6.40
N GLY A 88 -12.33 7.48 -7.53
CA GLY A 88 -11.13 6.82 -8.00
C GLY A 88 -10.00 6.87 -6.97
N SER A 89 -9.69 8.04 -6.45
CA SER A 89 -8.66 8.22 -5.41
C SER A 89 -8.93 7.41 -4.13
N ILE A 90 -10.19 7.16 -3.77
CA ILE A 90 -10.54 6.35 -2.60
C ILE A 90 -10.33 4.85 -2.91
N GLN A 91 -10.68 4.41 -4.10
CA GLN A 91 -10.52 3.01 -4.52
C GLN A 91 -9.04 2.64 -4.66
N ASP A 92 -8.24 3.47 -5.34
CA ASP A 92 -6.80 3.24 -5.51
C ASP A 92 -6.08 3.07 -4.15
N LYS A 93 -6.43 3.89 -3.16
CA LYS A 93 -5.87 3.75 -1.80
C LYS A 93 -6.31 2.47 -1.11
N LYS A 94 -7.56 2.04 -1.29
CA LYS A 94 -8.05 0.79 -0.70
C LYS A 94 -7.33 -0.42 -1.29
N ASP A 95 -7.16 -0.44 -2.62
CA ASP A 95 -6.47 -1.51 -3.32
C ASP A 95 -4.97 -1.55 -2.93
N SER A 96 -4.33 -0.39 -2.77
CA SER A 96 -2.95 -0.29 -2.28
C SER A 96 -2.78 -0.81 -0.84
N ILE A 97 -3.71 -0.50 0.07
CA ILE A 97 -3.68 -1.00 1.45
C ILE A 97 -3.83 -2.52 1.46
N SER A 98 -4.78 -3.07 0.71
CA SER A 98 -4.98 -4.52 0.60
C SER A 98 -3.73 -5.24 0.05
N SER A 99 -3.05 -4.64 -0.93
CA SER A 99 -1.78 -5.17 -1.46
C SER A 99 -0.65 -5.13 -0.44
N ILE A 100 -0.54 -4.06 0.35
CA ILE A 100 0.47 -3.94 1.42
C ILE A 100 0.21 -4.97 2.51
N GLU A 101 -1.03 -5.19 2.93
CA GLU A 101 -1.39 -6.21 3.92
C GLU A 101 -1.05 -7.62 3.43
N SER A 102 -1.32 -7.93 2.15
CA SER A 102 -0.95 -9.21 1.54
C SER A 102 0.57 -9.42 1.51
N LEU A 103 1.34 -8.40 1.12
CA LEU A 103 2.81 -8.45 1.10
C LEU A 103 3.40 -8.60 2.50
N ASN A 104 2.83 -7.95 3.51
CA ASN A 104 3.28 -8.09 4.89
C ASN A 104 3.06 -9.50 5.43
N MET A 105 1.93 -10.15 5.12
CA MET A 105 1.68 -11.54 5.47
C MET A 105 2.68 -12.49 4.79
N GLU A 106 3.02 -12.25 3.52
CA GLU A 106 4.01 -13.04 2.80
C GLU A 106 5.42 -12.87 3.39
N ILE A 107 5.82 -11.65 3.74
CA ILE A 107 7.10 -11.38 4.43
C ILE A 107 7.17 -12.11 5.77
N GLU A 108 6.10 -12.10 6.55
CA GLU A 108 6.05 -12.78 7.84
C GLU A 108 6.17 -14.30 7.66
N GLN A 109 5.48 -14.89 6.68
CA GLN A 109 5.58 -16.31 6.36
C GLN A 109 7.01 -16.69 5.94
N LEU A 110 7.61 -15.94 5.02
CA LEU A 110 9.00 -16.16 4.58
C LEU A 110 10.02 -16.02 5.72
N SER A 111 9.76 -15.12 6.66
CA SER A 111 10.62 -14.96 7.85
C SER A 111 10.56 -16.17 8.77
N GLN A 112 9.37 -16.74 8.99
CA GLN A 112 9.18 -17.95 9.79
C GLN A 112 9.83 -19.16 9.11
N ASP A 113 9.67 -19.32 7.79
CA ASP A 113 10.26 -20.40 7.01
C ASP A 113 11.81 -20.31 7.05
N ASN A 114 12.38 -19.11 6.93
CA ASN A 114 13.83 -18.90 7.08
C ASN A 114 14.34 -19.27 8.47
N LEU A 115 13.57 -18.96 9.53
CA LEU A 115 13.94 -19.32 10.89
C LEU A 115 13.93 -20.84 11.08
N ALA A 116 12.94 -21.53 10.54
CA ALA A 116 12.85 -22.98 10.56
C ALA A 116 14.02 -23.63 9.83
N LEU A 117 14.35 -23.16 8.63
CA LEU A 117 15.50 -23.64 7.84
C LEU A 117 16.84 -23.43 8.55
N ARG A 118 17.04 -22.27 9.21
CA ARG A 118 18.26 -22.01 10.00
C ARG A 118 18.40 -22.98 11.19
N ARG A 119 17.30 -23.30 11.89
CA ARG A 119 17.33 -24.28 12.99
C ARG A 119 17.71 -25.67 12.50
N GLN A 120 17.25 -26.07 11.32
CA GLN A 120 17.55 -27.37 10.74
C GLN A 120 18.99 -27.44 10.22
N LEU A 121 19.51 -26.37 9.59
CA LEU A 121 20.92 -26.26 9.25
C LEU A 121 21.83 -26.39 10.46
N LEU A 122 21.46 -25.76 11.59
CA LEU A 122 22.18 -25.91 12.86
C LEU A 122 22.09 -27.32 13.44
N ALA A 123 20.96 -28.00 13.28
CA ALA A 123 20.81 -29.41 13.67
C ALA A 123 21.71 -30.30 12.81
N LEU A 124 21.75 -30.10 11.49
CA LEU A 124 22.65 -30.82 10.58
C LEU A 124 24.14 -30.58 10.89
N GLN A 125 24.51 -29.36 11.31
CA GLN A 125 25.89 -29.06 11.75
C GLN A 125 26.32 -29.80 13.03
N LYS A 126 25.34 -30.21 13.86
CA LYS A 126 25.58 -31.01 15.09
C LYS A 126 25.70 -32.52 14.84
N PHE A 127 25.66 -32.99 13.61
CA PHE A 127 25.94 -34.39 13.29
C PHE A 127 27.43 -34.69 13.50
N ASP A 128 27.80 -34.91 14.76
CA ASP A 128 29.08 -35.48 15.12
C ASP A 128 29.16 -36.92 14.57
N GLY A 129 30.02 -37.12 13.58
CA GLY A 129 30.27 -38.43 13.00
C GLY A 129 30.14 -38.52 11.47
N LEU A 130 29.75 -37.46 10.77
CA LEU A 130 29.87 -37.39 9.31
C LEU A 130 31.24 -36.79 8.94
N ASP A 131 31.95 -37.44 8.00
CA ASP A 131 33.14 -36.84 7.43
C ASP A 131 32.78 -35.53 6.68
N GLU A 132 33.77 -34.66 6.54
CA GLU A 132 33.63 -33.33 5.98
C GLU A 132 33.07 -33.36 4.52
N PHE A 133 33.45 -34.37 3.73
CA PHE A 133 32.96 -34.53 2.38
C PHE A 133 31.47 -34.85 2.36
N THR A 134 31.01 -35.80 3.17
CA THR A 134 29.58 -36.18 3.27
C THR A 134 28.76 -35.02 3.75
N ARG A 135 29.26 -34.24 4.71
CA ARG A 135 28.60 -33.00 5.21
C ARG A 135 28.45 -31.97 4.10
N THR A 136 29.49 -31.71 3.33
CA THR A 136 29.48 -30.76 2.21
C THR A 136 28.51 -31.19 1.11
N VAL A 137 28.49 -32.45 0.77
CA VAL A 137 27.55 -33.00 -0.25
C VAL A 137 26.07 -32.87 0.18
N ILE A 138 25.79 -33.11 1.46
CA ILE A 138 24.43 -32.94 2.00
C ILE A 138 24.04 -31.47 1.98
N LEU A 139 24.90 -30.56 2.41
CA LEU A 139 24.63 -29.13 2.40
C LEU A 139 24.39 -28.58 0.99
N ASP A 140 25.19 -28.99 0.00
CA ASP A 140 25.02 -28.61 -1.40
C ASP A 140 23.69 -29.11 -1.97
N LYS A 141 23.28 -30.35 -1.68
CA LYS A 141 22.00 -30.88 -2.08
C LYS A 141 20.82 -30.16 -1.43
N VAL A 142 20.93 -29.85 -0.13
CA VAL A 142 19.91 -29.10 0.59
C VAL A 142 19.78 -27.69 0.01
N ALA A 143 20.88 -27.01 -0.25
CA ALA A 143 20.88 -25.69 -0.87
C ALA A 143 20.19 -25.70 -2.24
N LYS A 144 20.50 -26.67 -3.10
CA LYS A 144 19.86 -26.81 -4.44
C LYS A 144 18.36 -27.12 -4.35
N ILE A 145 17.94 -27.89 -3.38
CA ILE A 145 16.51 -28.16 -3.15
C ILE A 145 15.79 -26.88 -2.70
N VAL A 146 16.41 -26.11 -1.79
CA VAL A 146 15.82 -24.86 -1.27
C VAL A 146 15.76 -23.76 -2.32
N GLU A 147 16.77 -23.66 -3.21
CA GLU A 147 16.81 -22.68 -4.30
C GLU A 147 15.77 -22.91 -5.40
N GLY A 148 15.35 -24.16 -5.60
CA GLY A 148 14.42 -24.54 -6.69
C GLY A 148 13.03 -25.00 -6.24
N ALA A 149 12.81 -25.20 -4.95
CA ALA A 149 11.62 -25.89 -4.46
C ALA A 149 10.47 -24.93 -4.09
N LYS A 150 9.25 -25.34 -4.43
CA LYS A 150 8.04 -24.71 -3.91
C LYS A 150 7.88 -25.03 -2.41
N THR A 151 7.21 -24.15 -1.67
CA THR A 151 7.01 -24.27 -0.19
C THR A 151 6.53 -25.67 0.26
N ALA A 152 5.71 -26.34 -0.55
CA ALA A 152 5.21 -27.69 -0.25
C ALA A 152 6.32 -28.75 -0.29
N GLU A 153 7.28 -28.67 -1.22
CA GLU A 153 8.39 -29.61 -1.37
C GLU A 153 9.41 -29.42 -0.24
N ILE A 154 9.62 -28.19 0.18
CA ILE A 154 10.45 -27.88 1.36
C ILE A 154 9.85 -28.52 2.60
N ARG A 155 8.53 -28.37 2.82
CA ARG A 155 7.84 -28.97 3.97
C ARG A 155 7.97 -30.50 3.98
N GLN A 156 7.78 -31.15 2.85
CA GLN A 156 7.92 -32.59 2.71
C GLN A 156 9.37 -33.05 3.01
N PHE A 157 10.36 -32.31 2.56
CA PHE A 157 11.76 -32.58 2.89
C PHE A 157 12.05 -32.46 4.38
N LEU A 158 11.44 -31.50 5.08
CA LEU A 158 11.56 -31.29 6.51
C LEU A 158 10.97 -32.46 7.30
N GLU A 159 9.82 -32.98 6.88
CA GLU A 159 9.19 -34.19 7.48
C GLU A 159 10.11 -35.41 7.35
N TYR A 160 10.77 -35.60 6.21
CA TYR A 160 11.76 -36.67 6.05
C TYR A 160 12.96 -36.54 6.98
N LEU A 161 13.46 -35.34 7.20
CA LEU A 161 14.55 -35.11 8.14
C LEU A 161 14.18 -35.42 9.59
N GLU A 162 12.97 -35.07 10.04
CA GLU A 162 12.46 -35.40 11.36
C GLU A 162 12.31 -36.92 11.57
N ILE A 163 11.82 -37.64 10.56
CA ILE A 163 11.75 -39.11 10.57
C ILE A 163 13.15 -39.73 10.70
N PHE A 164 14.14 -39.20 9.97
CA PHE A 164 15.51 -39.66 10.02
C PHE A 164 16.17 -39.41 11.39
N GLU A 165 15.92 -38.26 12.00
CA GLU A 165 16.40 -37.96 13.36
C GLU A 165 15.79 -38.90 14.41
N SER A 166 14.51 -39.19 14.31
CA SER A 166 13.83 -40.10 15.24
C SER A 166 14.35 -41.54 15.10
N TYR A 167 14.62 -41.99 13.88
CA TYR A 167 15.22 -43.31 13.64
C TYR A 167 16.64 -43.44 14.25
N LYS A 168 17.45 -42.39 14.16
CA LYS A 168 18.82 -42.38 14.72
C LYS A 168 18.80 -42.35 16.27
N LYS A 169 17.81 -41.73 16.88
CA LYS A 169 17.65 -41.72 18.34
C LYS A 169 17.25 -43.09 18.91
N ASN A 170 16.47 -43.87 18.16
CA ASN A 170 15.96 -45.17 18.58
C ASN A 170 16.95 -46.32 18.35
N ASN A 171 18.04 -46.09 17.59
CA ASN A 171 19.06 -47.10 17.27
C ASN A 171 20.43 -46.83 17.95
N LYS A 172 20.48 -45.98 18.98
CA LYS A 172 21.57 -45.84 19.92
C LYS A 172 21.20 -46.44 21.25
#